data_ebce21ea8a97419cff7dc5bd8150de28
#
_entry.id   ebce21ea8a97419cff7dc5bd8150de28
#
_cell.length_a   1.000
_cell.length_b   1.000
_cell.length_c   1.000
_cell.angle_alpha   90.00
_cell.angle_beta   90.00
_cell.angle_gamma   90.00
#
_symmetry.space_group_name_H-M   'P 1'
#
loop_
_entity.id
_entity.type
_entity.pdbx_description
1 polymer ?
#
loop_
_entity_poly.entity_id
_entity_poly.type
_entity_poly.pdbx_seq_one_letter_code
_entity_poly.pdbx_strand_id
1 'polypeptide(L)'
;SMAVGRAYGQTDLTWLSASASVSEPFRRNRLFRGDMRLDERIYTQNLFVSPCVERSIVDKVFDRGADFYYFNLHGSDAPTACSFYASYQQQCYEAVTPRQLASAEKPNVVVTEACYGGKFQDYGRGETMLLAAMGDMTLLYLGSSRIAWGASKSSSAADLDNADRLTNVYMAKLLEGYTAGEAFYMARQSFFDYNDGYFTPHQALTIVEFNLFGDPFLHVGVRREGAKAHPRAVKALAKGAVNAVVERKCVYEAAPASLLDRVRSAVDRNLSLIRAAVDRQLYEQLGVEPRSLSTVTRMKYGNGDEFYAFNYLQTDGTIKSCHTATADLNGNVKSIISTK
;
A
#
# COMPACT_ATOMS: atom_id res chain seq x y z
N SER A 1 -0.91 25.96 -4.96
CA SER A 1 0.29 25.15 -4.66
C SER A 1 0.51 25.07 -3.16
N MET A 2 1.02 23.95 -2.70
CA MET A 2 1.36 23.69 -1.31
C MET A 2 2.87 23.38 -1.19
N ALA A 3 3.52 23.94 -0.16
CA ALA A 3 4.93 23.68 0.11
C ALA A 3 5.10 22.76 1.32
N VAL A 4 5.71 21.60 1.11
CA VAL A 4 5.96 20.59 2.14
C VAL A 4 7.32 20.88 2.79
N GLY A 5 7.32 21.08 4.09
CA GLY A 5 8.53 21.24 4.90
C GLY A 5 8.71 20.15 5.96
N ARG A 6 7.64 19.40 6.26
CA ARG A 6 7.65 18.34 7.25
C ARG A 6 6.70 17.20 6.84
N ALA A 7 7.19 15.97 6.91
CA ALA A 7 6.39 14.77 6.76
C ALA A 7 6.35 13.97 8.08
N TYR A 8 5.25 13.27 8.28
CA TYR A 8 5.05 12.28 9.32
C TYR A 8 4.71 10.94 8.68
N GLY A 9 5.36 9.87 9.13
CA GLY A 9 5.07 8.51 8.68
C GLY A 9 4.84 7.60 9.87
N GLN A 10 3.83 6.73 9.77
CA GLN A 10 3.53 5.69 10.75
C GLN A 10 3.30 4.36 10.06
N THR A 11 3.90 3.31 10.62
CA THR A 11 3.85 1.95 10.06
C THR A 11 3.55 0.91 11.11
N ASP A 12 2.96 -0.19 10.71
CA ASP A 12 2.99 -1.43 11.48
C ASP A 12 4.43 -1.97 11.54
N LEU A 13 4.79 -2.52 12.69
CA LEU A 13 6.12 -3.10 12.91
C LEU A 13 6.47 -4.18 11.87
N THR A 14 5.49 -4.97 11.47
CA THR A 14 5.66 -6.07 10.50
C THR A 14 6.10 -5.56 9.11
N TRP A 15 5.68 -4.34 8.73
CA TRP A 15 5.96 -3.76 7.41
C TRP A 15 7.03 -2.68 7.42
N LEU A 16 7.79 -2.56 8.50
CA LEU A 16 8.77 -1.49 8.67
C LEU A 16 9.76 -1.37 7.49
N SER A 17 10.25 -2.49 6.97
CA SER A 17 11.19 -2.47 5.83
C SER A 17 10.54 -2.00 4.54
N ALA A 18 9.32 -2.44 4.24
CA ALA A 18 8.57 -1.97 3.08
C ALA A 18 8.25 -0.48 3.21
N SER A 19 7.73 -0.06 4.35
CA SER A 19 7.43 1.35 4.65
C SER A 19 8.66 2.25 4.56
N ALA A 20 9.82 1.75 4.97
CA ALA A 20 11.07 2.47 4.84
C ALA A 20 11.46 2.69 3.37
N SER A 21 11.21 1.71 2.51
CA SER A 21 11.42 1.82 1.06
C SER A 21 10.40 2.74 0.40
N VAL A 22 9.11 2.62 0.77
CA VAL A 22 8.03 3.49 0.28
C VAL A 22 8.28 4.95 0.63
N SER A 23 8.70 5.23 1.86
CA SER A 23 8.92 6.59 2.37
C SER A 23 10.28 7.20 2.00
N GLU A 24 11.08 6.52 1.16
CA GLU A 24 12.35 7.03 0.67
C GLU A 24 12.27 8.47 0.11
N PRO A 25 11.22 8.87 -0.64
CA PRO A 25 11.08 10.24 -1.10
C PRO A 25 11.10 11.29 0.03
N PHE A 26 10.59 10.98 1.21
CA PHE A 26 10.66 11.89 2.35
C PHE A 26 12.09 12.02 2.90
N ARG A 27 12.84 10.92 3.02
CA ARG A 27 14.24 10.95 3.47
C ARG A 27 15.13 11.70 2.50
N ARG A 28 15.01 11.40 1.21
CA ARG A 28 15.76 12.07 0.15
C ARG A 28 15.53 13.59 0.15
N ASN A 29 14.33 14.02 0.44
CA ASN A 29 13.97 15.44 0.54
C ASN A 29 14.12 16.03 1.95
N ARG A 30 14.65 15.27 2.92
CA ARG A 30 14.86 15.71 4.31
C ARG A 30 13.58 16.21 4.99
N LEU A 31 12.45 15.58 4.71
CA LEU A 31 11.15 15.97 5.24
C LEU A 31 10.85 15.34 6.60
N PHE A 32 11.46 14.20 6.91
CA PHE A 32 11.43 13.63 8.25
C PHE A 32 12.32 14.47 9.16
N ARG A 33 11.71 15.28 10.00
CA ARG A 33 12.40 16.11 10.99
C ARG A 33 12.14 15.56 12.37
N GLY A 34 13.14 14.94 12.95
CA GLY A 34 13.07 14.38 14.29
C GLY A 34 13.30 15.42 15.36
N ASP A 35 12.26 16.18 15.74
CA ASP A 35 12.31 17.04 16.93
C ASP A 35 12.03 16.25 18.22
N MET A 36 11.83 14.95 18.13
CA MET A 36 11.52 14.10 19.27
C MET A 36 12.64 13.08 19.45
N ARG A 37 13.33 13.16 20.56
CA ARG A 37 14.18 12.05 21.05
C ARG A 37 13.24 10.95 21.52
N LEU A 38 12.93 10.03 20.64
CA LEU A 38 12.04 8.91 20.89
C LEU A 38 12.89 7.64 21.06
N ASP A 39 12.36 6.70 21.82
CA ASP A 39 12.90 5.34 21.91
C ASP A 39 12.97 4.73 20.50
N GLU A 40 14.07 4.06 20.15
CA GLU A 40 14.27 3.43 18.84
C GLU A 40 13.16 2.43 18.48
N ARG A 41 12.47 1.87 19.48
CA ARG A 41 11.34 0.97 19.27
C ARG A 41 10.11 1.67 18.69
N ILE A 42 9.92 2.95 18.97
CA ILE A 42 8.76 3.73 18.54
C ILE A 42 9.06 4.63 17.35
N TYR A 43 10.34 4.84 17.03
CA TYR A 43 10.75 5.67 15.91
C TYR A 43 12.00 5.11 15.23
N THR A 44 11.82 4.40 14.14
CA THR A 44 12.90 3.78 13.39
C THR A 44 12.85 4.23 11.92
N GLN A 45 14.01 4.52 11.33
CA GLN A 45 14.13 4.98 9.94
C GLN A 45 13.23 6.19 9.59
N ASN A 46 13.01 7.08 10.56
CA ASN A 46 12.13 8.24 10.46
C ASN A 46 10.63 7.90 10.30
N LEU A 47 10.25 6.70 10.74
CA LEU A 47 8.86 6.25 10.82
C LEU A 47 8.51 5.98 12.29
N PHE A 48 7.30 6.38 12.68
CA PHE A 48 6.73 5.93 13.94
C PHE A 48 6.25 4.48 13.80
N VAL A 49 6.59 3.65 14.77
CA VAL A 49 6.32 2.20 14.70
C VAL A 49 5.22 1.84 15.68
N SER A 50 4.07 1.43 15.15
CA SER A 50 2.96 0.90 15.95
C SER A 50 3.06 -0.62 16.08
N PRO A 51 2.64 -1.18 17.25
CA PRO A 51 1.93 -0.53 18.35
C PRO A 51 2.84 0.11 19.42
N CYS A 52 4.15 0.19 19.19
CA CYS A 52 5.09 0.71 20.20
C CYS A 52 4.90 2.21 20.48
N VAL A 53 4.29 2.97 19.55
CA VAL A 53 3.98 4.39 19.74
C VAL A 53 2.70 4.56 20.56
N GLU A 54 2.78 5.30 21.66
CA GLU A 54 1.63 5.61 22.50
C GLU A 54 0.68 6.60 21.84
N ARG A 55 -0.63 6.49 22.10
CA ARG A 55 -1.66 7.39 21.60
C ARG A 55 -1.37 8.85 21.89
N SER A 56 -0.87 9.16 23.09
CA SER A 56 -0.50 10.52 23.50
C SER A 56 0.61 11.15 22.64
N ILE A 57 1.48 10.32 22.05
CA ILE A 57 2.52 10.78 21.12
C ILE A 57 1.89 11.07 19.76
N VAL A 58 0.99 10.21 19.31
CA VAL A 58 0.24 10.40 18.05
C VAL A 58 -0.58 11.70 18.13
N ASP A 59 -1.29 11.95 19.24
CA ASP A 59 -2.04 13.20 19.46
C ASP A 59 -1.13 14.43 19.30
N LYS A 60 0.05 14.44 19.94
CA LYS A 60 1.01 15.54 19.80
C LYS A 60 1.51 15.77 18.38
N VAL A 61 1.57 14.72 17.56
CA VAL A 61 1.96 14.85 16.16
C VAL A 61 0.90 15.59 15.36
N PHE A 62 -0.37 15.28 15.59
CA PHE A 62 -1.49 15.97 14.92
C PHE A 62 -1.62 17.41 15.42
N ASP A 63 -1.49 17.66 16.72
CA ASP A 63 -1.50 19.01 17.32
C ASP A 63 -0.39 19.91 16.73
N ARG A 64 0.81 19.36 16.51
CA ARG A 64 1.93 20.11 15.90
C ARG A 64 1.78 20.28 14.39
N GLY A 65 1.01 19.43 13.76
CA GLY A 65 0.74 19.36 12.33
C GLY A 65 1.97 18.99 11.49
N ALA A 66 1.76 18.12 10.51
CA ALA A 66 2.68 17.88 9.41
C ALA A 66 2.05 18.37 8.10
N ASP A 67 2.88 18.68 7.11
CA ASP A 67 2.40 19.06 5.79
C ASP A 67 2.04 17.79 4.96
N PHE A 68 2.59 16.64 5.38
CA PHE A 68 2.36 15.36 4.69
C PHE A 68 2.29 14.22 5.70
N TYR A 69 1.24 13.40 5.62
CA TYR A 69 1.05 12.19 6.41
C TYR A 69 1.11 10.94 5.53
N TYR A 70 1.86 9.93 5.96
CA TYR A 70 1.93 8.62 5.33
C TYR A 70 1.62 7.53 6.34
N PHE A 71 0.69 6.65 6.00
CA PHE A 71 0.28 5.54 6.85
C PHE A 71 0.38 4.20 6.12
N ASN A 72 1.18 3.29 6.67
CA ASN A 72 1.21 1.89 6.28
C ASN A 72 0.77 1.03 7.47
N LEU A 73 -0.53 0.95 7.66
CA LEU A 73 -1.22 0.33 8.79
C LEU A 73 -2.36 -0.54 8.27
N HIS A 74 -2.92 -1.40 9.13
CA HIS A 74 -4.17 -2.08 8.81
C HIS A 74 -5.33 -1.09 8.79
N GLY A 75 -6.32 -1.36 7.94
CA GLY A 75 -7.60 -0.66 7.93
C GLY A 75 -8.77 -1.64 8.08
N SER A 76 -9.90 -1.14 8.54
CA SER A 76 -11.12 -1.92 8.74
C SER A 76 -12.32 -1.23 8.10
N ASP A 77 -13.29 -2.03 7.67
CA ASP A 77 -14.60 -1.57 7.20
C ASP A 77 -15.71 -1.75 8.26
N ALA A 78 -15.33 -2.07 9.49
CA ALA A 78 -16.27 -2.25 10.58
C ALA A 78 -17.04 -0.95 10.85
N PRO A 79 -18.38 -0.99 11.01
CA PRO A 79 -19.22 0.20 11.14
C PRO A 79 -18.86 1.11 12.33
N THR A 80 -18.20 0.57 13.33
CA THR A 80 -17.86 1.28 14.57
C THR A 80 -16.38 1.62 14.72
N ALA A 81 -15.54 1.28 13.75
CA ALA A 81 -14.09 1.37 13.91
C ALA A 81 -13.38 1.47 12.57
N CYS A 82 -13.67 2.52 11.78
CA CYS A 82 -12.91 2.83 10.57
C CYS A 82 -11.57 3.49 10.88
N SER A 83 -10.89 3.08 11.96
CA SER A 83 -9.55 3.54 12.35
C SER A 83 -8.47 2.80 11.59
N PHE A 84 -7.23 3.25 11.70
CA PHE A 84 -6.05 2.48 11.34
C PHE A 84 -5.52 1.72 12.54
N TYR A 85 -5.07 0.49 12.28
CA TYR A 85 -4.63 -0.46 13.29
C TYR A 85 -3.21 -0.95 13.01
N ALA A 86 -2.54 -1.38 14.07
CA ALA A 86 -1.30 -2.14 14.01
C ALA A 86 -1.47 -3.50 14.69
N SER A 87 -0.76 -4.51 14.23
CA SER A 87 -0.77 -5.85 14.80
C SER A 87 0.51 -6.14 15.56
N TYR A 88 0.38 -6.78 16.72
CA TYR A 88 1.51 -7.27 17.49
C TYR A 88 1.10 -8.47 18.33
N GLN A 89 1.85 -9.57 18.24
CA GLN A 89 1.56 -10.81 18.98
C GLN A 89 0.11 -11.28 18.82
N GLN A 90 -0.39 -11.26 17.58
CA GLN A 90 -1.77 -11.66 17.24
C GLN A 90 -2.88 -10.78 17.85
N GLN A 91 -2.54 -9.58 18.31
CA GLN A 91 -3.50 -8.58 18.78
C GLN A 91 -3.48 -7.36 17.89
N CYS A 92 -4.65 -6.76 17.70
CA CYS A 92 -4.81 -5.52 16.95
C CYS A 92 -4.94 -4.34 17.90
N TYR A 93 -4.16 -3.31 17.64
CA TYR A 93 -4.12 -2.07 18.40
C TYR A 93 -4.54 -0.90 17.52
N GLU A 94 -5.44 -0.08 18.00
CA GLU A 94 -5.82 1.14 17.30
C GLU A 94 -4.64 2.12 17.28
N ALA A 95 -4.17 2.44 16.08
CA ALA A 95 -2.96 3.24 15.86
C ALA A 95 -3.27 4.70 15.55
N VAL A 96 -4.28 4.94 14.70
CA VAL A 96 -4.76 6.29 14.34
C VAL A 96 -6.26 6.25 14.16
N THR A 97 -6.95 7.22 14.75
CA THR A 97 -8.42 7.34 14.66
C THR A 97 -8.85 8.44 13.69
N PRO A 98 -10.08 8.38 13.16
CA PRO A 98 -10.66 9.48 12.37
C PRO A 98 -10.61 10.82 13.13
N ARG A 99 -10.88 10.82 14.44
CA ARG A 99 -10.84 12.02 15.27
C ARG A 99 -9.45 12.65 15.34
N GLN A 100 -8.39 11.84 15.48
CA GLN A 100 -7.01 12.34 15.47
C GLN A 100 -6.66 12.96 14.13
N LEU A 101 -7.04 12.31 13.02
CA LEU A 101 -6.75 12.86 11.69
C LEU A 101 -7.53 14.15 11.43
N ALA A 102 -8.78 14.25 11.91
CA ALA A 102 -9.57 15.48 11.85
C ALA A 102 -9.03 16.63 12.70
N SER A 103 -8.20 16.34 13.73
CA SER A 103 -7.60 17.37 14.58
C SER A 103 -6.35 18.02 13.97
N ALA A 104 -5.95 17.65 12.76
CA ALA A 104 -4.80 18.28 12.09
C ALA A 104 -5.04 19.79 11.86
N GLU A 105 -4.18 20.62 12.44
CA GLU A 105 -4.36 22.09 12.43
C GLU A 105 -3.79 22.80 11.18
N LYS A 106 -3.13 22.05 10.29
CA LYS A 106 -2.46 22.62 9.11
C LYS A 106 -2.94 21.95 7.83
N PRO A 107 -2.98 22.73 6.72
CA PRO A 107 -3.19 22.14 5.40
C PRO A 107 -2.19 21.04 5.13
N ASN A 108 -2.68 19.87 4.72
CA ASN A 108 -1.86 18.69 4.59
C ASN A 108 -2.28 17.79 3.41
N VAL A 109 -1.41 16.82 3.14
CA VAL A 109 -1.64 15.70 2.22
C VAL A 109 -1.61 14.42 3.02
N VAL A 110 -2.55 13.52 2.77
CA VAL A 110 -2.60 12.19 3.38
C VAL A 110 -2.44 11.13 2.29
N VAL A 111 -1.55 10.18 2.53
CA VAL A 111 -1.38 8.97 1.71
C VAL A 111 -1.43 7.77 2.63
N THR A 112 -2.29 6.81 2.32
CA THR A 112 -2.41 5.60 3.13
C THR A 112 -2.48 4.35 2.27
N GLU A 113 -1.83 3.30 2.74
CA GLU A 113 -1.87 1.95 2.17
C GLU A 113 -2.88 1.05 2.89
N ALA A 114 -3.52 1.54 3.94
CA ALA A 114 -4.47 0.77 4.72
C ALA A 114 -5.68 0.32 3.90
N CYS A 115 -6.14 -0.92 4.13
CA CYS A 115 -7.41 -1.40 3.64
C CYS A 115 -8.51 -0.41 4.02
N TYR A 116 -9.45 -0.13 3.11
CA TYR A 116 -10.57 0.77 3.34
C TYR A 116 -10.19 2.19 3.79
N GLY A 117 -8.91 2.57 3.70
CA GLY A 117 -8.46 3.91 4.08
C GLY A 117 -9.12 5.03 3.29
N GLY A 118 -9.53 4.75 2.05
CA GLY A 118 -10.30 5.66 1.18
C GLY A 118 -11.80 5.38 1.12
N LYS A 119 -12.36 4.62 2.08
CA LYS A 119 -13.79 4.29 2.11
C LYS A 119 -14.61 5.49 2.56
N PHE A 120 -15.72 5.76 1.86
CA PHE A 120 -16.65 6.85 2.18
C PHE A 120 -18.13 6.45 2.04
N GLN A 121 -18.42 5.40 1.27
CA GLN A 121 -19.77 4.95 1.00
C GLN A 121 -20.42 4.44 2.29
N ASP A 122 -21.68 4.81 2.51
CA ASP A 122 -22.54 4.41 3.65
C ASP A 122 -22.08 4.93 5.02
N TYR A 123 -21.21 5.98 5.05
CA TYR A 123 -20.70 6.58 6.27
C TYR A 123 -20.94 8.09 6.31
N GLY A 124 -21.11 8.63 7.52
CA GLY A 124 -21.17 10.06 7.79
C GLY A 124 -19.80 10.72 7.95
N ARG A 125 -19.81 12.05 8.01
CA ARG A 125 -18.61 12.85 8.27
C ARG A 125 -17.99 12.45 9.61
N GLY A 126 -16.69 12.17 9.61
CA GLY A 126 -15.95 11.78 10.81
C GLY A 126 -16.00 10.29 11.17
N GLU A 127 -16.76 9.48 10.44
CA GLU A 127 -16.88 8.04 10.70
C GLU A 127 -15.78 7.23 10.01
N THR A 128 -15.19 7.73 8.91
CA THR A 128 -14.05 7.10 8.24
C THR A 128 -12.84 8.01 8.24
N MET A 129 -11.65 7.43 8.01
CA MET A 129 -10.41 8.18 7.92
C MET A 129 -10.46 9.23 6.81
N LEU A 130 -10.96 8.86 5.63
CA LEU A 130 -11.12 9.78 4.51
C LEU A 130 -12.07 10.94 4.84
N LEU A 131 -13.28 10.64 5.31
CA LEU A 131 -14.30 11.67 5.57
C LEU A 131 -13.89 12.59 6.73
N ALA A 132 -13.19 12.06 7.72
CA ALA A 132 -12.62 12.84 8.80
C ALA A 132 -11.51 13.78 8.29
N ALA A 133 -10.58 13.26 7.48
CA ALA A 133 -9.49 14.02 6.90
C ALA A 133 -9.97 15.17 5.99
N MET A 134 -10.87 14.85 5.06
CA MET A 134 -11.36 15.81 4.05
C MET A 134 -12.29 16.89 4.63
N GLY A 135 -12.55 16.84 5.94
CA GLY A 135 -13.45 17.77 6.61
C GLY A 135 -12.96 19.22 6.59
N ASP A 136 -11.68 19.47 6.82
CA ASP A 136 -11.16 20.82 7.03
C ASP A 136 -9.78 21.09 6.40
N MET A 137 -8.73 20.36 6.79
CA MET A 137 -7.33 20.74 6.47
C MET A 137 -6.65 19.85 5.43
N THR A 138 -7.19 18.69 5.11
CA THR A 138 -6.59 17.82 4.12
C THR A 138 -6.95 18.26 2.70
N LEU A 139 -5.95 18.65 1.94
CA LEU A 139 -6.10 19.13 0.57
C LEU A 139 -6.11 17.99 -0.46
N LEU A 140 -5.38 16.93 -0.17
CA LEU A 140 -5.29 15.72 -0.98
C LEU A 140 -5.30 14.49 -0.08
N TYR A 141 -6.03 13.49 -0.51
CA TYR A 141 -6.05 12.19 0.16
C TYR A 141 -5.95 11.08 -0.88
N LEU A 142 -4.99 10.16 -0.70
CA LEU A 142 -4.85 8.94 -1.50
C LEU A 142 -5.05 7.73 -0.61
N GLY A 143 -5.99 6.87 -0.96
CA GLY A 143 -6.26 5.64 -0.21
C GLY A 143 -7.13 4.65 -0.97
N SER A 144 -7.13 3.40 -0.51
CA SER A 144 -7.92 2.33 -1.10
C SER A 144 -9.36 2.34 -0.59
N SER A 145 -10.33 2.24 -1.50
CA SER A 145 -11.76 2.09 -1.15
C SER A 145 -12.12 0.68 -0.67
N ARG A 146 -11.23 -0.28 -0.84
CA ARG A 146 -11.39 -1.70 -0.51
C ARG A 146 -10.14 -2.25 0.18
N ILE A 147 -9.97 -3.57 0.11
CA ILE A 147 -8.78 -4.28 0.61
C ILE A 147 -7.55 -3.86 -0.18
N ALA A 148 -6.56 -3.30 0.48
CA ALA A 148 -5.27 -2.98 -0.11
C ALA A 148 -4.27 -4.13 0.07
N TRP A 149 -3.41 -4.33 -0.91
CA TRP A 149 -2.36 -5.34 -0.92
C TRP A 149 -0.99 -4.66 -0.97
N GLY A 150 0.00 -5.25 -0.31
CA GLY A 150 1.35 -4.70 -0.32
C GLY A 150 2.41 -5.72 0.07
N ALA A 151 3.66 -5.38 -0.16
CA ALA A 151 4.80 -6.21 0.20
C ALA A 151 4.94 -6.30 1.72
N SER A 152 5.25 -7.48 2.23
CA SER A 152 5.58 -7.67 3.65
C SER A 152 6.99 -7.19 3.97
N LYS A 153 7.90 -7.29 2.99
CA LYS A 153 9.29 -6.85 3.09
C LYS A 153 9.72 -6.24 1.77
N SER A 154 10.61 -5.27 1.84
CA SER A 154 11.30 -4.71 0.68
C SER A 154 12.69 -4.27 1.09
N SER A 155 13.67 -4.44 0.22
CA SER A 155 15.04 -3.96 0.41
C SER A 155 15.28 -2.62 -0.28
N SER A 156 14.45 -2.26 -1.25
CA SER A 156 14.58 -1.05 -2.06
C SER A 156 13.25 -0.64 -2.70
N ALA A 157 13.18 0.58 -3.22
CA ALA A 157 12.02 1.03 -3.99
C ALA A 157 11.78 0.22 -5.28
N ALA A 158 12.79 -0.49 -5.79
CA ALA A 158 12.64 -1.34 -6.97
C ALA A 158 11.86 -2.63 -6.69
N ASP A 159 11.87 -3.09 -5.43
CA ASP A 159 11.19 -4.33 -5.02
C ASP A 159 9.73 -4.09 -4.61
N LEU A 160 9.28 -2.83 -4.61
CA LEU A 160 7.92 -2.48 -4.21
C LEU A 160 6.90 -2.95 -5.24
N ASP A 161 5.74 -3.43 -4.76
CA ASP A 161 4.62 -3.86 -5.58
C ASP A 161 3.29 -3.39 -4.97
N ASN A 162 2.20 -3.52 -5.72
CA ASN A 162 0.85 -3.18 -5.27
C ASN A 162 0.76 -1.78 -4.63
N ALA A 163 0.14 -1.65 -3.45
CA ALA A 163 -0.04 -0.38 -2.74
C ALA A 163 1.28 0.35 -2.49
N ASP A 164 2.33 -0.39 -2.07
CA ASP A 164 3.64 0.18 -1.78
C ASP A 164 4.24 0.87 -3.02
N ARG A 165 4.14 0.23 -4.19
CA ARG A 165 4.62 0.81 -5.45
C ARG A 165 3.82 2.04 -5.84
N LEU A 166 2.50 1.95 -5.79
CA LEU A 166 1.62 3.04 -6.16
C LEU A 166 1.88 4.27 -5.28
N THR A 167 1.94 4.07 -3.97
CA THR A 167 2.12 5.17 -3.00
C THR A 167 3.53 5.76 -3.09
N ASN A 168 4.58 4.93 -3.25
CA ASN A 168 5.95 5.41 -3.44
C ASN A 168 6.07 6.31 -4.67
N VAL A 169 5.61 5.82 -5.84
CA VAL A 169 5.69 6.59 -7.10
C VAL A 169 4.85 7.87 -7.01
N TYR A 170 3.63 7.79 -6.43
CA TYR A 170 2.79 8.96 -6.24
C TYR A 170 3.50 10.03 -5.40
N MET A 171 4.02 9.65 -4.22
CA MET A 171 4.72 10.58 -3.34
C MET A 171 5.98 11.16 -4.00
N ALA A 172 6.75 10.34 -4.70
CA ALA A 172 7.95 10.81 -5.41
C ALA A 172 7.59 11.85 -6.45
N LYS A 173 6.61 11.59 -7.31
CA LYS A 173 6.19 12.49 -8.38
C LYS A 173 5.54 13.77 -7.84
N LEU A 174 4.73 13.65 -6.80
CA LEU A 174 4.13 14.80 -6.14
C LEU A 174 5.22 15.76 -5.59
N LEU A 175 6.23 15.22 -4.91
CA LEU A 175 7.35 15.99 -4.35
C LEU A 175 8.33 16.51 -5.42
N GLU A 176 8.36 15.92 -6.62
CA GLU A 176 9.06 16.45 -7.79
C GLU A 176 8.35 17.67 -8.40
N GLY A 177 7.11 17.97 -7.97
CA GLY A 177 6.34 19.15 -8.37
C GLY A 177 5.33 18.89 -9.50
N TYR A 178 5.02 17.64 -9.82
CA TYR A 178 3.87 17.31 -10.67
C TYR A 178 2.57 17.68 -9.96
N THR A 179 1.50 17.92 -10.71
CA THR A 179 0.17 18.06 -10.12
C THR A 179 -0.26 16.72 -9.48
N ALA A 180 -1.20 16.78 -8.53
CA ALA A 180 -1.69 15.59 -7.86
C ALA A 180 -2.26 14.54 -8.85
N GLY A 181 -2.99 15.00 -9.88
CA GLY A 181 -3.53 14.15 -10.92
C GLY A 181 -2.44 13.53 -11.80
N GLU A 182 -1.42 14.31 -12.21
CA GLU A 182 -0.30 13.79 -12.99
C GLU A 182 0.51 12.75 -12.19
N ALA A 183 0.81 13.06 -10.92
CA ALA A 183 1.52 12.15 -10.03
C ALA A 183 0.75 10.82 -9.86
N PHE A 184 -0.57 10.89 -9.70
CA PHE A 184 -1.42 9.70 -9.57
C PHE A 184 -1.50 8.90 -10.89
N TYR A 185 -1.62 9.58 -12.03
CA TYR A 185 -1.56 8.93 -13.33
C TYR A 185 -0.22 8.19 -13.52
N MET A 186 0.90 8.84 -13.24
CA MET A 186 2.24 8.24 -13.34
C MET A 186 2.42 7.07 -12.38
N ALA A 187 1.86 7.14 -11.17
CA ALA A 187 1.87 6.03 -10.23
C ALA A 187 1.13 4.80 -10.78
N ARG A 188 -0.03 4.99 -11.38
CA ARG A 188 -0.78 3.90 -12.05
C ARG A 188 -0.05 3.39 -13.28
N GLN A 189 0.56 4.28 -14.08
CA GLN A 189 1.35 3.91 -15.24
C GLN A 189 2.57 3.05 -14.87
N SER A 190 3.16 3.25 -13.67
CA SER A 190 4.33 2.50 -13.22
C SER A 190 4.12 0.99 -13.17
N PHE A 191 2.89 0.52 -13.05
CA PHE A 191 2.59 -0.91 -13.10
C PHE A 191 2.71 -1.49 -14.51
N PHE A 192 2.37 -0.72 -15.54
CA PHE A 192 2.55 -1.12 -16.94
C PHE A 192 4.04 -1.27 -17.26
N ASP A 193 4.83 -0.30 -16.83
CA ASP A 193 6.28 -0.29 -17.08
C ASP A 193 6.99 -1.41 -16.32
N TYR A 194 6.52 -1.72 -15.11
CA TYR A 194 7.11 -2.76 -14.26
C TYR A 194 6.84 -4.19 -14.74
N ASN A 195 5.69 -4.42 -15.36
CA ASN A 195 5.22 -5.75 -15.71
C ASN A 195 5.10 -5.99 -17.22
N ASP A 196 5.77 -5.19 -18.05
CA ASP A 196 5.66 -5.28 -19.52
C ASP A 196 4.21 -5.28 -20.03
N GLY A 197 3.34 -4.54 -19.35
CA GLY A 197 1.92 -4.42 -19.68
C GLY A 197 1.03 -5.54 -19.13
N TYR A 198 1.55 -6.43 -18.31
CA TYR A 198 0.77 -7.48 -17.64
C TYR A 198 0.49 -7.11 -16.18
N PHE A 199 -0.70 -7.46 -15.69
CA PHE A 199 -1.06 -7.26 -14.29
C PHE A 199 -1.37 -8.58 -13.61
N THR A 200 -0.89 -8.75 -12.40
CA THR A 200 -1.48 -9.72 -11.48
C THR A 200 -2.88 -9.24 -11.07
N PRO A 201 -3.77 -10.13 -10.60
CA PRO A 201 -5.07 -9.72 -10.08
C PRO A 201 -4.97 -8.65 -8.99
N HIS A 202 -3.98 -8.74 -8.10
CA HIS A 202 -3.80 -7.78 -7.00
C HIS A 202 -3.31 -6.41 -7.50
N GLN A 203 -2.46 -6.37 -8.52
CA GLN A 203 -2.05 -5.12 -9.16
C GLN A 203 -3.24 -4.44 -9.87
N ALA A 204 -4.06 -5.24 -10.59
CA ALA A 204 -5.27 -4.73 -11.21
C ALA A 204 -6.25 -4.15 -10.18
N LEU A 205 -6.46 -4.87 -9.06
CA LEU A 205 -7.28 -4.37 -7.94
C LEU A 205 -6.69 -3.09 -7.36
N THR A 206 -5.38 -3.03 -7.10
CA THR A 206 -4.72 -1.82 -6.60
C THR A 206 -4.97 -0.61 -7.50
N ILE A 207 -4.87 -0.78 -8.83
CA ILE A 207 -5.11 0.31 -9.78
C ILE A 207 -6.56 0.80 -9.71
N VAL A 208 -7.53 -0.09 -9.47
CA VAL A 208 -8.96 0.25 -9.46
C VAL A 208 -9.41 0.80 -8.11
N GLU A 209 -8.88 0.28 -7.01
CA GLU A 209 -9.36 0.54 -5.66
C GLU A 209 -8.73 1.78 -5.02
N PHE A 210 -7.51 2.16 -5.43
CA PHE A 210 -6.91 3.41 -4.97
C PHE A 210 -7.52 4.61 -5.69
N ASN A 211 -7.94 5.60 -4.90
CA ASN A 211 -8.58 6.80 -5.38
C ASN A 211 -7.89 8.03 -4.81
N LEU A 212 -7.78 9.06 -5.66
CA LEU A 212 -7.31 10.38 -5.29
C LEU A 212 -8.52 11.28 -5.00
N PHE A 213 -8.56 11.86 -3.82
CA PHE A 213 -9.56 12.84 -3.38
C PHE A 213 -8.90 14.20 -3.18
N GLY A 214 -9.59 15.26 -3.57
CA GLY A 214 -9.09 16.64 -3.51
C GLY A 214 -8.85 17.22 -4.90
N ASP A 215 -8.10 18.33 -4.98
CA ASP A 215 -7.84 19.04 -6.23
C ASP A 215 -6.74 18.35 -7.05
N PRO A 216 -7.06 17.74 -8.20
CA PRO A 216 -6.07 17.07 -9.05
C PRO A 216 -5.06 18.03 -9.69
N PHE A 217 -5.34 19.32 -9.71
CA PHE A 217 -4.43 20.36 -10.23
C PHE A 217 -3.53 20.96 -9.15
N LEU A 218 -3.67 20.53 -7.90
CA LEU A 218 -2.81 21.01 -6.83
C LEU A 218 -1.37 20.57 -7.06
N HIS A 219 -0.46 21.54 -7.07
CA HIS A 219 0.98 21.30 -7.03
C HIS A 219 1.45 21.21 -5.58
N VAL A 220 2.15 20.15 -5.26
CA VAL A 220 2.79 19.94 -3.97
C VAL A 220 4.29 19.84 -4.19
N GLY A 221 5.06 20.69 -3.54
CA GLY A 221 6.51 20.73 -3.73
C GLY A 221 7.25 20.83 -2.40
N VAL A 222 8.51 20.42 -2.41
CA VAL A 222 9.37 20.54 -1.23
C VAL A 222 9.67 22.01 -0.97
N ARG A 223 9.46 22.48 0.27
CA ARG A 223 9.87 23.82 0.72
C ARG A 223 11.40 23.92 0.67
N ARG A 224 11.91 24.69 -0.28
CA ARG A 224 13.32 25.02 -0.35
C ARG A 224 13.52 26.38 0.30
N GLU A 225 14.36 26.44 1.33
CA GLU A 225 14.77 27.71 1.92
C GLU A 225 15.45 28.56 0.84
N GLY A 226 14.89 29.73 0.55
CA GLY A 226 15.43 30.67 -0.45
C GLY A 226 15.04 30.45 -1.91
N ALA A 227 14.25 29.45 -2.25
CA ALA A 227 13.82 29.25 -3.63
C ALA A 227 12.49 29.98 -3.91
N LYS A 228 12.50 30.95 -4.83
CA LYS A 228 11.28 31.43 -5.48
C LYS A 228 10.65 30.22 -6.23
N ALA A 229 9.37 29.98 -5.99
CA ALA A 229 8.63 28.96 -6.73
C ALA A 229 8.74 29.26 -8.24
N HIS A 230 9.50 28.45 -8.96
CA HIS A 230 9.43 28.43 -10.41
C HIS A 230 8.35 27.44 -10.80
N PRO A 231 7.24 27.88 -11.40
CA PRO A 231 6.36 26.94 -12.07
C PRO A 231 7.16 26.34 -13.23
N ARG A 232 7.47 25.05 -13.13
CA ARG A 232 7.92 24.28 -14.28
C ARG A 232 6.78 24.33 -15.29
N ALA A 233 7.00 25.03 -16.40
CA ALA A 233 6.09 24.99 -17.52
C ALA A 233 5.93 23.53 -17.93
N VAL A 234 4.73 23.01 -17.76
CA VAL A 234 4.32 21.69 -18.26
C VAL A 234 4.44 21.77 -19.77
N LYS A 235 5.56 21.28 -20.32
CA LYS A 235 5.61 20.94 -21.73
C LYS A 235 4.59 19.84 -21.92
N ALA A 236 3.54 20.18 -22.64
CA ALA A 236 2.43 19.33 -22.94
C ALA A 236 2.89 17.90 -23.30
N LEU A 237 2.45 16.95 -22.50
CA LEU A 237 2.34 15.52 -22.85
C LEU A 237 1.19 15.32 -23.89
N ALA A 238 1.08 16.26 -24.82
CA ALA A 238 0.13 16.22 -25.90
C ALA A 238 0.90 15.84 -27.16
N LYS A 239 0.84 14.61 -27.51
CA LYS A 239 0.89 13.97 -28.82
C LYS A 239 1.74 12.70 -28.77
N GLY A 240 1.11 11.55 -28.53
CA GLY A 240 1.70 10.26 -28.87
C GLY A 240 1.21 9.02 -28.16
N ALA A 241 0.40 9.11 -27.12
CA ALA A 241 0.06 7.93 -26.32
C ALA A 241 -1.44 7.55 -26.32
N VAL A 242 -2.21 7.91 -27.33
CA VAL A 242 -3.66 7.56 -27.39
C VAL A 242 -3.98 6.40 -28.33
N ASN A 243 -3.01 5.77 -28.97
CA ASN A 243 -3.29 4.74 -29.99
C ASN A 243 -2.63 3.39 -29.71
N ALA A 244 -2.68 2.87 -28.50
CA ALA A 244 -2.37 1.46 -28.25
C ALA A 244 -3.24 0.88 -27.13
N VAL A 245 -4.55 0.95 -27.27
CA VAL A 245 -5.43 -0.02 -26.60
C VAL A 245 -5.34 -1.29 -27.43
N VAL A 246 -4.38 -2.14 -27.10
CA VAL A 246 -4.37 -3.50 -27.61
C VAL A 246 -5.39 -4.28 -26.78
N GLU A 247 -6.57 -4.51 -27.33
CA GLU A 247 -7.48 -5.53 -26.83
C GLU A 247 -6.78 -6.88 -26.84
N ARG A 248 -6.22 -7.28 -25.69
CA ARG A 248 -5.78 -8.65 -25.50
C ARG A 248 -6.84 -9.37 -24.67
N LYS A 249 -7.64 -10.20 -25.35
CA LYS A 249 -8.56 -11.16 -24.73
C LYS A 249 -7.76 -12.13 -23.87
N CYS A 250 -8.01 -12.16 -22.57
CA CYS A 250 -7.67 -13.31 -21.74
C CYS A 250 -8.63 -14.44 -22.09
N VAL A 251 -8.15 -15.46 -22.79
CA VAL A 251 -8.92 -16.66 -23.05
C VAL A 251 -8.69 -17.63 -21.90
N TYR A 252 -9.72 -17.84 -21.09
CA TYR A 252 -9.76 -18.93 -20.13
C TYR A 252 -10.26 -20.18 -20.84
N GLU A 253 -9.37 -21.09 -21.21
CA GLU A 253 -9.75 -22.41 -21.65
C GLU A 253 -9.88 -23.35 -20.44
N ALA A 254 -11.08 -23.85 -20.23
CA ALA A 254 -11.31 -24.94 -19.27
C ALA A 254 -10.77 -26.24 -19.85
N ALA A 255 -9.77 -26.83 -19.19
CA ALA A 255 -9.22 -28.13 -19.59
C ALA A 255 -10.25 -29.27 -19.42
N PRO A 256 -10.31 -30.28 -20.32
CA PRO A 256 -11.22 -31.42 -20.18
C PRO A 256 -10.96 -32.22 -18.89
N ALA A 257 -12.01 -32.68 -18.22
CA ALA A 257 -11.98 -33.36 -16.93
C ALA A 257 -11.06 -34.61 -16.91
N SER A 258 -10.88 -35.31 -18.01
CA SER A 258 -10.02 -36.51 -18.11
C SER A 258 -8.50 -36.17 -18.08
N LEU A 259 -8.09 -34.92 -18.41
CA LEU A 259 -6.73 -34.45 -18.28
C LEU A 259 -6.42 -34.04 -16.84
N LEU A 260 -7.44 -33.58 -16.10
CA LEU A 260 -7.32 -33.12 -14.73
C LEU A 260 -6.93 -34.24 -13.75
N ASP A 261 -7.40 -35.46 -13.97
CA ASP A 261 -7.12 -36.59 -13.04
C ASP A 261 -5.71 -37.19 -13.20
N ARG A 262 -5.13 -37.14 -14.40
CA ARG A 262 -3.72 -37.52 -14.62
C ARG A 262 -2.73 -36.44 -14.18
N VAL A 263 -3.10 -35.19 -14.29
CA VAL A 263 -2.29 -34.06 -13.82
C VAL A 263 -2.38 -33.94 -12.29
N ARG A 264 -3.51 -34.25 -11.67
CA ARG A 264 -3.68 -34.22 -10.21
C ARG A 264 -2.66 -35.08 -9.46
N SER A 265 -2.43 -36.32 -9.86
CA SER A 265 -1.53 -37.20 -9.12
C SER A 265 -0.04 -36.91 -9.23
N ALA A 266 0.41 -36.27 -10.32
CA ALA A 266 1.79 -35.76 -10.46
C ALA A 266 1.97 -34.34 -9.90
N VAL A 267 0.94 -33.52 -10.02
CA VAL A 267 0.87 -32.15 -9.46
C VAL A 267 0.80 -32.19 -7.94
N ASP A 268 0.10 -33.19 -7.35
CA ASP A 268 -0.10 -33.27 -5.89
C ASP A 268 1.20 -33.45 -5.10
N ARG A 269 2.19 -34.21 -5.61
CA ARG A 269 3.48 -34.39 -4.91
C ARG A 269 4.34 -33.11 -4.96
N ASN A 270 4.46 -32.51 -6.13
CA ASN A 270 5.20 -31.25 -6.27
C ASN A 270 4.51 -30.10 -5.52
N LEU A 271 3.18 -30.02 -5.62
CA LEU A 271 2.40 -29.01 -4.92
C LEU A 271 2.57 -29.12 -3.40
N SER A 272 2.63 -30.34 -2.84
CA SER A 272 2.85 -30.55 -1.41
C SER A 272 4.23 -30.06 -0.94
N LEU A 273 5.27 -30.25 -1.75
CA LEU A 273 6.62 -29.75 -1.45
C LEU A 273 6.69 -28.23 -1.56
N ILE A 274 6.11 -27.66 -2.62
CA ILE A 274 6.03 -26.21 -2.82
C ILE A 274 5.26 -25.58 -1.66
N ARG A 275 4.11 -26.16 -1.30
CA ARG A 275 3.31 -25.72 -0.17
C ARG A 275 4.11 -25.72 1.13
N ALA A 276 4.84 -26.78 1.44
CA ALA A 276 5.64 -26.86 2.67
C ALA A 276 6.74 -25.79 2.74
N ALA A 277 7.32 -25.42 1.60
CA ALA A 277 8.29 -24.33 1.52
C ALA A 277 7.63 -22.96 1.76
N VAL A 278 6.46 -22.73 1.14
CA VAL A 278 5.66 -21.51 1.32
C VAL A 278 5.16 -21.37 2.75
N ASP A 279 4.58 -22.44 3.33
CA ASP A 279 4.08 -22.49 4.71
C ASP A 279 5.19 -22.11 5.71
N ARG A 280 6.38 -22.67 5.53
CA ARG A 280 7.53 -22.36 6.38
C ARG A 280 7.93 -20.89 6.28
N GLN A 281 8.06 -20.38 5.08
CA GLN A 281 8.50 -19.01 4.87
C GLN A 281 7.48 -17.98 5.39
N LEU A 282 6.18 -18.23 5.21
CA LEU A 282 5.13 -17.38 5.75
C LEU A 282 5.09 -17.42 7.28
N TYR A 283 5.25 -18.59 7.87
CA TYR A 283 5.31 -18.73 9.32
C TYR A 283 6.52 -17.99 9.91
N GLU A 284 7.71 -18.21 9.35
CA GLU A 284 8.94 -17.57 9.82
C GLU A 284 8.93 -16.05 9.64
N GLN A 285 8.31 -15.53 8.58
CA GLN A 285 8.33 -14.11 8.27
C GLN A 285 7.18 -13.31 8.88
N LEU A 286 6.00 -13.91 8.95
CA LEU A 286 4.75 -13.21 9.28
C LEU A 286 3.94 -13.90 10.39
N GLY A 287 4.38 -15.05 10.90
CA GLY A 287 3.61 -15.84 11.87
C GLY A 287 2.31 -16.45 11.31
N VAL A 288 2.21 -16.55 9.98
CA VAL A 288 1.00 -17.08 9.32
C VAL A 288 0.93 -18.60 9.52
N GLU A 289 -0.13 -19.07 10.17
CA GLU A 289 -0.34 -20.47 10.45
C GLU A 289 -0.66 -21.25 9.16
N PRO A 290 0.01 -22.40 8.89
CA PRO A 290 -0.26 -23.25 7.71
C PRO A 290 -1.72 -23.67 7.57
N ARG A 291 -2.43 -23.85 8.70
CA ARG A 291 -3.86 -24.20 8.74
C ARG A 291 -4.79 -23.10 8.21
N SER A 292 -4.30 -21.86 8.10
CA SER A 292 -5.07 -20.74 7.55
C SER A 292 -5.09 -20.70 6.02
N LEU A 293 -4.44 -21.66 5.34
CA LEU A 293 -4.49 -21.79 3.89
C LEU A 293 -5.94 -21.98 3.42
N SER A 294 -6.42 -21.02 2.63
CA SER A 294 -7.78 -20.98 2.10
C SER A 294 -7.86 -21.55 0.69
N THR A 295 -6.98 -21.10 -0.20
CA THR A 295 -7.00 -21.51 -1.61
C THR A 295 -5.60 -21.61 -2.19
N VAL A 296 -5.44 -22.47 -3.19
CA VAL A 296 -4.25 -22.52 -4.05
C VAL A 296 -4.71 -22.39 -5.49
N THR A 297 -4.12 -21.43 -6.20
CA THR A 297 -4.46 -21.15 -7.61
C THR A 297 -3.20 -21.31 -8.46
N ARG A 298 -3.28 -22.09 -9.54
CA ARG A 298 -2.24 -22.12 -10.56
C ARG A 298 -2.49 -20.99 -11.55
N MET A 299 -1.49 -20.18 -11.78
CA MET A 299 -1.55 -19.05 -12.70
C MET A 299 -0.56 -19.27 -13.85
N LYS A 300 -0.99 -18.94 -15.08
CA LYS A 300 -0.15 -18.96 -16.26
C LYS A 300 -0.17 -17.59 -16.90
N TYR A 301 1.00 -17.00 -17.07
CA TYR A 301 1.17 -15.72 -17.73
C TYR A 301 1.30 -15.85 -19.25
N GLY A 302 1.03 -14.77 -19.96
CA GLY A 302 1.09 -14.75 -21.43
C GLY A 302 2.48 -15.01 -22.03
N ASN A 303 3.55 -14.82 -21.24
CA ASN A 303 4.93 -15.19 -21.60
C ASN A 303 5.24 -16.68 -21.41
N GLY A 304 4.30 -17.46 -20.90
CA GLY A 304 4.45 -18.89 -20.63
C GLY A 304 4.88 -19.26 -19.21
N ASP A 305 5.22 -18.28 -18.38
CA ASP A 305 5.58 -18.55 -16.98
C ASP A 305 4.39 -19.04 -16.19
N GLU A 306 4.63 -19.99 -15.31
CA GLU A 306 3.61 -20.59 -14.46
C GLU A 306 4.00 -20.47 -12.98
N PHE A 307 3.03 -20.12 -12.14
CA PHE A 307 3.19 -19.93 -10.70
C PHE A 307 2.02 -20.52 -9.95
N TYR A 308 2.24 -20.82 -8.68
CA TYR A 308 1.19 -21.08 -7.71
C TYR A 308 0.99 -19.88 -6.81
N ALA A 309 -0.24 -19.46 -6.61
CA ALA A 309 -0.63 -18.50 -5.59
C ALA A 309 -1.30 -19.22 -4.42
N PHE A 310 -0.73 -19.09 -3.23
CA PHE A 310 -1.23 -19.67 -1.98
C PHE A 310 -1.86 -18.54 -1.16
N ASN A 311 -3.16 -18.62 -0.92
CA ASN A 311 -3.90 -17.61 -0.16
C ASN A 311 -4.21 -18.12 1.23
N TYR A 312 -3.80 -17.40 2.25
CA TYR A 312 -4.00 -17.68 3.67
C TYR A 312 -4.94 -16.63 4.25
N LEU A 313 -5.96 -17.05 4.96
CA LEU A 313 -6.92 -16.20 5.62
C LEU A 313 -6.79 -16.39 7.13
N GLN A 314 -6.29 -15.37 7.82
CA GLN A 314 -6.26 -15.31 9.27
C GLN A 314 -7.39 -14.42 9.77
N THR A 315 -7.98 -14.80 10.91
CA THR A 315 -8.98 -14.00 11.60
C THR A 315 -8.50 -13.78 13.02
N ASP A 316 -8.34 -12.51 13.40
CA ASP A 316 -8.00 -12.09 14.75
C ASP A 316 -9.12 -11.17 15.26
N GLY A 317 -9.97 -11.72 16.12
CA GLY A 317 -11.18 -11.02 16.53
C GLY A 317 -12.09 -10.66 15.35
N THR A 318 -12.28 -9.36 15.13
CA THR A 318 -13.07 -8.83 14.00
C THR A 318 -12.24 -8.56 12.74
N ILE A 319 -10.91 -8.61 12.85
CA ILE A 319 -10.02 -8.28 11.75
C ILE A 319 -9.66 -9.54 10.99
N LYS A 320 -9.84 -9.49 9.68
CA LYS A 320 -9.42 -10.54 8.76
C LYS A 320 -8.21 -10.06 7.99
N SER A 321 -7.10 -10.77 8.09
CA SER A 321 -5.93 -10.56 7.24
C SER A 321 -5.84 -11.67 6.20
N CYS A 322 -5.47 -11.30 4.99
CA CYS A 322 -5.20 -12.25 3.93
C CYS A 322 -3.75 -12.08 3.49
N HIS A 323 -3.06 -13.21 3.35
CA HIS A 323 -1.68 -13.26 2.90
C HIS A 323 -1.63 -14.13 1.64
N THR A 324 -0.99 -13.63 0.60
CA THR A 324 -0.79 -14.38 -0.65
C THR A 324 0.70 -14.54 -0.90
N ALA A 325 1.15 -15.77 -1.00
CA ALA A 325 2.49 -16.09 -1.47
C ALA A 325 2.43 -16.63 -2.89
N THR A 326 3.28 -16.13 -3.78
CA THR A 326 3.47 -16.73 -5.11
C THR A 326 4.77 -17.51 -5.15
N ALA A 327 4.73 -18.71 -5.68
CA ALA A 327 5.90 -19.56 -5.85
C ALA A 327 5.95 -20.13 -7.27
N ASP A 328 7.17 -20.26 -7.83
CA ASP A 328 7.36 -20.95 -9.10
C ASP A 328 7.15 -22.47 -8.95
N LEU A 329 7.15 -23.18 -10.07
CA LEU A 329 6.98 -24.63 -10.10
C LEU A 329 8.10 -25.43 -9.40
N ASN A 330 9.20 -24.77 -9.04
CA ASN A 330 10.31 -25.36 -8.29
C ASN A 330 10.22 -25.09 -6.78
N GLY A 331 9.21 -24.33 -6.34
CA GLY A 331 8.99 -24.00 -4.93
C GLY A 331 9.73 -22.75 -4.45
N ASN A 332 10.35 -21.98 -5.35
CA ASN A 332 10.95 -20.73 -4.97
C ASN A 332 9.84 -19.67 -4.79
N VAL A 333 9.72 -19.13 -3.60
CA VAL A 333 8.79 -18.04 -3.31
C VAL A 333 9.28 -16.77 -4.01
N LYS A 334 8.44 -16.21 -4.86
CA LYS A 334 8.72 -15.01 -5.66
C LYS A 334 8.22 -13.74 -4.99
N SER A 335 7.06 -13.80 -4.37
CA SER A 335 6.50 -12.67 -3.64
C SER A 335 5.63 -13.13 -2.49
N ILE A 336 5.57 -12.32 -1.45
CA ILE A 336 4.60 -12.43 -0.36
C ILE A 336 3.95 -11.07 -0.23
N ILE A 337 2.63 -11.03 -0.35
CA ILE A 337 1.82 -9.83 -0.19
C ILE A 337 0.80 -10.06 0.91
N SER A 338 0.46 -9.01 1.63
CA SER A 338 -0.49 -9.04 2.74
C SER A 338 -1.50 -7.92 2.60
N THR A 339 -2.71 -8.15 3.12
CA THR A 339 -3.69 -7.07 3.29
C THR A 339 -3.18 -6.08 4.33
N LYS A 340 -3.39 -4.81 4.08
CA LYS A 340 -2.97 -3.69 4.92
C LYS A 340 -4.13 -3.00 5.61
#